data_f7abce9e8127235ddd8caed8c3d11771
#
_entry.id   f7abce9e8127235ddd8caed8c3d11771
#
_cell.length_a   1.000
_cell.length_b   1.000
_cell.length_c   1.000
_cell.angle_alpha   90.00
_cell.angle_beta   90.00
_cell.angle_gamma   90.00
#
_symmetry.space_group_name_H-M   'P 1'
#
loop_
_entity.id
_entity.type
_entity.pdbx_description
1 polymer ?
#
loop_
_entity_poly.entity_id
_entity_poly.type
_entity_poly.pdbx_seq_one_letter_code
_entity_poly.pdbx_strand_id
1 'polypeptide(L)'
;MVSQSSDDTPTGPIGAARSMGTPPPRDRLAVEDRARRWNARRDILAGVLVIAAVFLPWNLYFGIGIPDSKSYLFAILGVATLLSLLSLVLSHVGPGKSSGAGRLRVLLNVPYLLLVLGFIGFDAFQTIRDGGTVNVPGGVGPGGWLGLAGCLLSAQPVITSTDDGSYGKWLRTAKVLGYASMLGAALSAGFNLSWRIRFALQPAPGASGFGKQNIAVITTAVVYGVVATVAVFVASRWLLKATKDFRLSTVALGASTVVAGVVVWLLPVGREIDAFHGIAQNTSTAGVGYEGYLAWVAAAAIFAPRTLFEPRRTAADENAWRSAARHGLLLIAIWCLGSVLMRLTDLGVAVVLNYPFSRYDSMTLAAFDLITAVLAIWLRVNLAGKSLPTRLISALSGSLFTLTVARVIVGVMLAPRFASASPSQNPVYGNDLAQQITSVFDVALCGLALFIFCAAIITGQLRGRLRQRRMGRR
;
A
#
# COMPACT_ATOMS: atom_id res chain seq x y z
N MET A 1 -1.03 58.89 58.22
CA MET A 1 0.24 58.49 57.59
C MET A 1 -0.07 57.64 56.41
N VAL A 2 0.07 58.26 55.24
CA VAL A 2 -0.26 57.72 53.92
C VAL A 2 1.08 57.37 53.27
N SER A 3 1.31 56.10 52.93
CA SER A 3 2.48 55.67 52.17
C SER A 3 2.05 55.56 50.69
N GLN A 4 2.58 56.41 49.85
CA GLN A 4 2.51 56.33 48.39
C GLN A 4 3.47 55.23 47.89
N SER A 5 2.94 54.25 47.18
CA SER A 5 3.71 53.31 46.39
C SER A 5 3.71 53.83 44.93
N SER A 6 4.89 54.17 44.46
CA SER A 6 5.12 54.54 43.04
C SER A 6 5.22 53.32 42.20
N ASP A 7 4.27 53.13 41.28
CA ASP A 7 4.34 52.18 40.17
C ASP A 7 5.22 52.74 39.05
N ASP A 8 6.50 52.38 39.03
CA ASP A 8 7.37 52.58 37.86
C ASP A 8 7.37 51.32 37.00
N THR A 9 6.42 51.20 36.10
CA THR A 9 6.47 50.23 35.02
C THR A 9 7.27 50.81 33.85
N PRO A 10 8.42 50.24 33.48
CA PRO A 10 9.17 50.71 32.31
C PRO A 10 8.43 50.30 31.04
N THR A 11 7.84 51.27 30.36
CA THR A 11 7.37 51.15 28.97
C THR A 11 8.54 51.00 28.02
N GLY A 12 9.06 49.74 27.90
CA GLY A 12 9.98 49.42 26.82
C GLY A 12 9.26 49.44 25.47
N PRO A 13 9.93 49.80 24.38
CA PRO A 13 9.31 49.82 23.07
C PRO A 13 8.84 48.41 22.72
N ILE A 14 7.53 48.25 22.45
CA ILE A 14 6.94 47.03 21.92
C ILE A 14 7.73 46.69 20.65
N GLY A 15 8.55 45.66 20.74
CA GLY A 15 9.30 45.19 19.61
C GLY A 15 8.35 44.95 18.45
N ALA A 16 8.50 45.72 17.39
CA ALA A 16 7.73 45.60 16.17
C ALA A 16 7.68 44.12 15.78
N ALA A 17 6.48 43.56 15.78
CA ALA A 17 6.24 42.20 15.29
C ALA A 17 6.97 42.10 13.96
N ARG A 18 8.04 41.26 13.88
CA ARG A 18 8.74 40.99 12.65
C ARG A 18 7.69 40.54 11.67
N SER A 19 7.25 41.46 10.81
CA SER A 19 6.49 41.10 9.62
C SER A 19 7.30 40.01 8.95
N MET A 20 6.73 38.83 8.77
CA MET A 20 7.32 37.79 7.95
C MET A 20 7.51 38.41 6.56
N GLY A 21 8.66 39.00 6.34
CA GLY A 21 9.03 39.65 5.10
C GLY A 21 8.78 38.74 3.96
N THR A 22 8.05 39.19 2.96
CA THR A 22 7.90 38.46 1.69
C THR A 22 9.29 38.07 1.20
N PRO A 23 9.52 36.78 0.90
CA PRO A 23 10.86 36.32 0.48
C PRO A 23 11.35 37.11 -0.72
N PRO A 24 12.67 37.36 -0.85
CA PRO A 24 13.22 38.14 -1.93
C PRO A 24 12.87 37.56 -3.30
N PRO A 25 12.71 38.37 -4.35
CA PRO A 25 12.19 37.95 -5.67
C PRO A 25 12.88 36.74 -6.27
N ARG A 26 14.21 36.59 -6.07
CA ARG A 26 15.01 35.43 -6.56
C ARG A 26 14.59 34.11 -5.93
N ASP A 27 14.24 34.10 -4.65
CA ASP A 27 13.80 32.88 -3.96
C ASP A 27 12.41 32.44 -4.42
N ARG A 28 11.53 33.38 -4.77
CA ARG A 28 10.20 33.09 -5.31
C ARG A 28 10.29 32.43 -6.69
N LEU A 29 11.09 32.97 -7.60
CA LEU A 29 11.32 32.39 -8.93
C LEU A 29 11.89 30.97 -8.86
N ALA A 30 12.83 30.73 -7.96
CA ALA A 30 13.41 29.40 -7.76
C ALA A 30 12.38 28.38 -7.21
N VAL A 31 11.43 28.81 -6.39
CA VAL A 31 10.33 27.96 -5.88
C VAL A 31 9.30 27.68 -6.97
N GLU A 32 8.93 28.68 -7.76
CA GLU A 32 8.00 28.53 -8.88
C GLU A 32 8.52 27.59 -9.96
N ASP A 33 9.81 27.72 -10.35
CA ASP A 33 10.46 26.83 -11.30
C ASP A 33 10.54 25.38 -10.79
N ARG A 34 10.76 25.20 -9.49
CA ARG A 34 10.72 23.88 -8.87
C ARG A 34 9.30 23.29 -8.92
N ALA A 35 8.29 24.08 -8.57
CA ALA A 35 6.90 23.66 -8.58
C ALA A 35 6.46 23.26 -10.01
N ARG A 36 6.83 24.07 -11.01
CA ARG A 36 6.56 23.77 -12.43
C ARG A 36 7.15 22.44 -12.87
N ARG A 37 8.44 22.22 -12.60
CA ARG A 37 9.12 20.95 -12.94
C ARG A 37 8.52 19.76 -12.19
N TRP A 38 8.12 19.97 -10.95
CA TRP A 38 7.49 18.91 -10.16
C TRP A 38 6.09 18.55 -10.66
N ASN A 39 5.26 19.55 -10.95
CA ASN A 39 3.95 19.34 -11.56
C ASN A 39 4.05 18.62 -12.91
N ALA A 40 5.01 19.02 -13.77
CA ALA A 40 5.23 18.33 -15.03
C ALA A 40 5.60 16.84 -14.83
N ARG A 41 6.51 16.52 -13.89
CA ARG A 41 6.87 15.13 -13.58
C ARG A 41 5.67 14.34 -13.05
N ARG A 42 4.86 14.93 -12.17
CA ARG A 42 3.63 14.32 -11.67
C ARG A 42 2.66 14.02 -12.80
N ASP A 43 2.44 14.99 -13.67
CA ASP A 43 1.48 14.89 -14.76
C ASP A 43 1.96 13.86 -15.81
N ILE A 44 3.25 13.79 -16.10
CA ILE A 44 3.83 12.71 -16.93
C ILE A 44 3.60 11.34 -16.28
N LEU A 45 3.91 11.20 -14.99
CA LEU A 45 3.67 9.95 -14.26
C LEU A 45 2.20 9.56 -14.28
N ALA A 46 1.30 10.52 -14.04
CA ALA A 46 -0.14 10.28 -14.10
C ALA A 46 -0.58 9.77 -15.47
N GLY A 47 -0.11 10.40 -16.55
CA GLY A 47 -0.40 9.96 -17.92
C GLY A 47 0.12 8.56 -18.22
N VAL A 48 1.36 8.26 -17.83
CA VAL A 48 1.95 6.91 -17.99
C VAL A 48 1.13 5.86 -17.25
N LEU A 49 0.73 6.13 -16.00
CA LEU A 49 -0.05 5.18 -15.22
C LEU A 49 -1.44 4.93 -15.81
N VAL A 50 -2.14 5.98 -16.27
CA VAL A 50 -3.47 5.85 -16.88
C VAL A 50 -3.39 5.10 -18.21
N ILE A 51 -2.36 5.34 -19.02
CA ILE A 51 -2.13 4.61 -20.27
C ILE A 51 -1.77 3.15 -19.98
N ALA A 52 -0.84 2.89 -19.06
CA ALA A 52 -0.45 1.53 -18.69
C ALA A 52 -1.62 0.71 -18.14
N ALA A 53 -2.57 1.34 -17.46
CA ALA A 53 -3.77 0.70 -16.93
C ALA A 53 -4.66 0.07 -18.01
N VAL A 54 -4.60 0.54 -19.26
CA VAL A 54 -5.36 -0.03 -20.38
C VAL A 54 -4.79 -1.40 -20.79
N PHE A 55 -3.49 -1.61 -20.58
CA PHE A 55 -2.77 -2.83 -21.01
C PHE A 55 -2.68 -3.92 -19.92
N LEU A 56 -3.21 -3.66 -18.73
CA LEU A 56 -3.15 -4.58 -17.62
C LEU A 56 -4.55 -5.09 -17.23
N PRO A 57 -4.68 -6.27 -16.65
CA PRO A 57 -5.98 -6.81 -16.23
C PRO A 57 -6.61 -5.95 -15.13
N TRP A 58 -7.91 -5.77 -15.24
CA TRP A 58 -8.72 -5.06 -14.24
C TRP A 58 -9.33 -6.02 -13.24
N ASN A 59 -9.70 -7.22 -13.69
CA ASN A 59 -10.08 -8.36 -12.88
C ASN A 59 -9.90 -9.65 -13.71
N LEU A 60 -10.35 -10.79 -13.22
CA LEU A 60 -10.29 -12.07 -13.94
C LEU A 60 -11.17 -12.12 -15.20
N TYR A 61 -12.13 -11.23 -15.34
CA TYR A 61 -13.09 -11.23 -16.45
C TYR A 61 -12.84 -10.10 -17.45
N PHE A 62 -11.94 -9.17 -17.15
CA PHE A 62 -11.68 -8.02 -17.99
C PHE A 62 -10.24 -7.55 -17.95
N GLY A 63 -9.64 -7.43 -19.13
CA GLY A 63 -8.30 -6.93 -19.36
C GLY A 63 -7.69 -7.49 -20.63
N ILE A 64 -6.59 -6.91 -21.08
CA ILE A 64 -5.87 -7.43 -22.26
C ILE A 64 -5.29 -8.81 -21.92
N GLY A 65 -5.51 -9.76 -22.82
CA GLY A 65 -5.08 -11.15 -22.64
C GLY A 65 -6.01 -12.02 -21.80
N ILE A 66 -7.15 -11.48 -21.38
CA ILE A 66 -8.21 -12.24 -20.71
C ILE A 66 -9.26 -12.65 -21.77
N PRO A 67 -9.52 -13.96 -21.95
CA PRO A 67 -10.53 -14.44 -22.87
C PRO A 67 -11.92 -13.86 -22.56
N ASP A 68 -12.75 -13.65 -23.58
CA ASP A 68 -14.14 -13.18 -23.49
C ASP A 68 -14.33 -11.79 -22.86
N SER A 69 -13.27 -10.99 -22.76
CA SER A 69 -13.37 -9.60 -22.30
C SER A 69 -14.30 -8.77 -23.20
N LYS A 70 -15.24 -8.06 -22.58
CA LYS A 70 -16.28 -7.31 -23.29
C LYS A 70 -15.71 -6.07 -23.99
N SER A 71 -15.84 -5.99 -25.30
CA SER A 71 -15.29 -4.89 -26.13
C SER A 71 -15.82 -3.51 -25.75
N TYR A 72 -17.08 -3.40 -25.32
CA TYR A 72 -17.66 -2.13 -24.88
C TYR A 72 -17.00 -1.57 -23.61
N LEU A 73 -16.48 -2.43 -22.72
CA LEU A 73 -15.74 -1.97 -21.54
C LEU A 73 -14.42 -1.32 -21.93
N PHE A 74 -13.74 -1.82 -22.98
CA PHE A 74 -12.56 -1.16 -23.53
C PHE A 74 -12.87 0.22 -24.11
N ALA A 75 -14.02 0.37 -24.77
CA ALA A 75 -14.45 1.68 -25.27
C ALA A 75 -14.69 2.66 -24.10
N ILE A 76 -15.39 2.23 -23.04
CA ILE A 76 -15.62 3.05 -21.85
C ILE A 76 -14.29 3.42 -21.16
N LEU A 77 -13.40 2.45 -20.98
CA LEU A 77 -12.08 2.66 -20.42
C LEU A 77 -11.25 3.63 -21.28
N GLY A 78 -11.30 3.49 -22.60
CA GLY A 78 -10.64 4.38 -23.55
C GLY A 78 -11.12 5.83 -23.44
N VAL A 79 -12.43 6.04 -23.40
CA VAL A 79 -13.02 7.38 -23.21
C VAL A 79 -12.62 7.97 -21.85
N ALA A 80 -12.73 7.21 -20.77
CA ALA A 80 -12.33 7.67 -19.43
C ALA A 80 -10.84 8.01 -19.38
N THR A 81 -9.99 7.22 -20.04
CA THR A 81 -8.55 7.46 -20.17
C THR A 81 -8.27 8.76 -20.93
N LEU A 82 -8.95 8.97 -22.08
CA LEU A 82 -8.80 10.19 -22.88
C LEU A 82 -9.22 11.44 -22.10
N LEU A 83 -10.33 11.39 -21.33
CA LEU A 83 -10.76 12.50 -20.47
C LEU A 83 -9.72 12.80 -19.38
N SER A 84 -9.13 11.76 -18.77
CA SER A 84 -8.06 11.93 -17.79
C SER A 84 -6.82 12.58 -18.41
N LEU A 85 -6.38 12.15 -19.59
CA LEU A 85 -5.28 12.75 -20.33
C LEU A 85 -5.58 14.20 -20.76
N LEU A 86 -6.81 14.47 -21.22
CA LEU A 86 -7.25 15.82 -21.55
C LEU A 86 -7.14 16.76 -20.34
N SER A 87 -7.45 16.29 -19.14
CA SER A 87 -7.29 17.06 -17.90
C SER A 87 -5.86 17.54 -17.67
N LEU A 88 -4.87 16.72 -18.07
CA LEU A 88 -3.44 17.07 -17.97
C LEU A 88 -3.06 18.14 -19.01
N VAL A 89 -3.49 17.95 -20.27
CA VAL A 89 -3.18 18.90 -21.35
C VAL A 89 -3.79 20.27 -21.08
N LEU A 90 -5.06 20.35 -20.71
CA LEU A 90 -5.75 21.61 -20.42
C LEU A 90 -5.11 22.40 -19.28
N SER A 91 -4.45 21.74 -18.33
CA SER A 91 -3.73 22.39 -17.24
C SER A 91 -2.46 23.12 -17.69
N HIS A 92 -1.90 22.77 -18.84
CA HIS A 92 -0.68 23.38 -19.40
C HIS A 92 -1.00 24.50 -20.41
N VAL A 93 -2.16 24.44 -21.07
CA VAL A 93 -2.55 25.37 -22.14
C VAL A 93 -3.36 26.58 -21.60
N GLY A 94 -4.07 26.42 -20.48
CA GLY A 94 -4.91 27.48 -19.92
C GLY A 94 -4.14 28.47 -19.01
N PRO A 95 -4.72 29.65 -18.73
CA PRO A 95 -4.17 30.56 -17.73
C PRO A 95 -4.21 29.89 -16.36
N GLY A 96 -3.13 29.21 -16.02
CA GLY A 96 -3.00 28.23 -14.92
C GLY A 96 -3.21 28.74 -13.48
N LYS A 97 -3.83 29.89 -13.29
CA LYS A 97 -4.10 30.48 -11.98
C LYS A 97 -5.58 30.61 -11.62
N SER A 98 -6.50 30.17 -12.49
CA SER A 98 -7.92 30.28 -12.18
C SER A 98 -8.37 29.13 -11.25
N SER A 99 -9.14 29.46 -10.23
CA SER A 99 -9.83 28.50 -9.33
C SER A 99 -10.66 27.45 -10.11
N GLY A 100 -11.02 27.74 -11.36
CA GLY A 100 -11.73 26.85 -12.28
C GLY A 100 -10.88 25.68 -12.80
N ALA A 101 -9.58 25.89 -13.01
CA ALA A 101 -8.72 24.83 -13.58
C ALA A 101 -8.63 23.59 -12.67
N GLY A 102 -8.56 23.79 -11.35
CA GLY A 102 -8.57 22.68 -10.40
C GLY A 102 -9.89 21.91 -10.37
N ARG A 103 -11.03 22.60 -10.51
CA ARG A 103 -12.34 21.94 -10.59
C ARG A 103 -12.50 21.15 -11.88
N LEU A 104 -12.04 21.71 -12.99
CA LEU A 104 -12.08 21.05 -14.29
C LEU A 104 -11.26 19.78 -14.30
N ARG A 105 -10.05 19.77 -13.69
CA ARG A 105 -9.24 18.56 -13.54
C ARG A 105 -10.00 17.47 -12.78
N VAL A 106 -10.62 17.79 -11.67
CA VAL A 106 -11.44 16.84 -10.91
C VAL A 106 -12.59 16.33 -11.77
N LEU A 107 -13.35 17.22 -12.43
CA LEU A 107 -14.53 16.86 -13.22
C LEU A 107 -14.19 15.89 -14.37
N LEU A 108 -13.10 16.14 -15.09
CA LEU A 108 -12.66 15.28 -16.18
C LEU A 108 -12.18 13.89 -15.72
N ASN A 109 -11.79 13.76 -14.44
CA ASN A 109 -11.38 12.49 -13.85
C ASN A 109 -12.52 11.74 -13.13
N VAL A 110 -13.69 12.37 -12.93
CA VAL A 110 -14.85 11.72 -12.32
C VAL A 110 -15.28 10.46 -13.08
N PRO A 111 -15.38 10.43 -14.43
CA PRO A 111 -15.76 9.22 -15.16
C PRO A 111 -14.81 8.05 -14.88
N TYR A 112 -13.51 8.30 -14.76
CA TYR A 112 -12.55 7.27 -14.43
C TYR A 112 -12.73 6.73 -13.00
N LEU A 113 -12.96 7.62 -12.03
CA LEU A 113 -13.25 7.21 -10.65
C LEU A 113 -14.53 6.40 -10.56
N LEU A 114 -15.58 6.78 -11.28
CA LEU A 114 -16.84 6.02 -11.36
C LEU A 114 -16.63 4.65 -11.99
N LEU A 115 -15.78 4.53 -13.01
CA LEU A 115 -15.43 3.25 -13.62
C LEU A 115 -14.75 2.32 -12.60
N VAL A 116 -13.76 2.83 -11.84
CA VAL A 116 -13.10 2.05 -10.79
C VAL A 116 -14.10 1.61 -9.70
N LEU A 117 -14.95 2.53 -9.24
CA LEU A 117 -16.00 2.19 -8.27
C LEU A 117 -16.99 1.17 -8.83
N GLY A 118 -17.32 1.25 -10.11
CA GLY A 118 -18.14 0.26 -10.81
C GLY A 118 -17.51 -1.13 -10.78
N PHE A 119 -16.20 -1.23 -11.06
CA PHE A 119 -15.47 -2.50 -10.97
C PHE A 119 -15.43 -3.06 -9.54
N ILE A 120 -15.18 -2.21 -8.53
CA ILE A 120 -15.23 -2.62 -7.12
C ILE A 120 -16.62 -3.15 -6.76
N GLY A 121 -17.66 -2.42 -7.16
CA GLY A 121 -19.06 -2.83 -6.90
C GLY A 121 -19.42 -4.14 -7.61
N PHE A 122 -18.97 -4.32 -8.84
CA PHE A 122 -19.16 -5.54 -9.62
C PHE A 122 -18.45 -6.73 -8.97
N ASP A 123 -17.20 -6.59 -8.60
CA ASP A 123 -16.43 -7.61 -7.89
C ASP A 123 -17.07 -7.98 -6.55
N ALA A 124 -17.50 -6.98 -5.77
CA ALA A 124 -18.20 -7.22 -4.51
C ALA A 124 -19.51 -7.97 -4.73
N PHE A 125 -20.28 -7.59 -5.75
CA PHE A 125 -21.53 -8.28 -6.10
C PHE A 125 -21.27 -9.74 -6.50
N GLN A 126 -20.30 -10.00 -7.37
CA GLN A 126 -19.95 -11.37 -7.76
C GLN A 126 -19.42 -12.20 -6.57
N THR A 127 -18.59 -11.59 -5.72
CA THR A 127 -18.11 -12.23 -4.49
C THR A 127 -19.26 -12.68 -3.59
N ILE A 128 -20.29 -11.85 -3.41
CA ILE A 128 -21.45 -12.20 -2.59
C ILE A 128 -22.30 -13.28 -3.27
N ARG A 129 -22.50 -13.17 -4.60
CA ARG A 129 -23.32 -14.11 -5.36
C ARG A 129 -22.69 -15.50 -5.45
N ASP A 130 -21.39 -15.54 -5.78
CA ASP A 130 -20.68 -16.77 -6.11
C ASP A 130 -19.81 -17.26 -4.93
N GLY A 131 -19.96 -16.67 -3.75
CA GLY A 131 -19.21 -17.02 -2.55
C GLY A 131 -19.30 -18.50 -2.20
N GLY A 132 -18.17 -19.10 -1.86
CA GLY A 132 -18.07 -20.52 -1.57
C GLY A 132 -18.04 -21.44 -2.79
N THR A 133 -17.98 -20.88 -4.01
CA THR A 133 -17.82 -21.63 -5.26
C THR A 133 -16.44 -21.36 -5.88
N VAL A 134 -16.09 -22.13 -6.93
CA VAL A 134 -14.86 -21.90 -7.71
C VAL A 134 -14.93 -20.68 -8.62
N ASN A 135 -16.07 -20.02 -8.74
CA ASN A 135 -16.32 -18.91 -9.66
C ASN A 135 -16.20 -17.54 -8.97
N VAL A 136 -15.62 -17.47 -7.79
CA VAL A 136 -15.40 -16.20 -7.09
C VAL A 136 -14.33 -15.39 -7.83
N PRO A 137 -14.60 -14.10 -8.15
CA PRO A 137 -13.64 -13.26 -8.84
C PRO A 137 -12.38 -13.00 -8.02
N GLY A 138 -11.24 -12.81 -8.70
CA GLY A 138 -9.95 -12.57 -8.09
C GLY A 138 -9.69 -11.15 -7.60
N GLY A 139 -10.72 -10.33 -7.44
CA GLY A 139 -10.59 -8.94 -7.01
C GLY A 139 -10.21 -7.97 -8.13
N VAL A 140 -9.97 -6.71 -7.78
CA VAL A 140 -9.55 -5.67 -8.73
C VAL A 140 -8.05 -5.77 -9.00
N GLY A 141 -7.68 -6.01 -10.25
CA GLY A 141 -6.31 -6.24 -10.67
C GLY A 141 -5.46 -4.98 -10.85
N PRO A 142 -4.19 -5.16 -11.26
CA PRO A 142 -3.22 -4.07 -11.39
C PRO A 142 -3.62 -2.97 -12.36
N GLY A 143 -4.42 -3.27 -13.42
CA GLY A 143 -4.98 -2.25 -14.30
C GLY A 143 -5.84 -1.24 -13.56
N GLY A 144 -6.71 -1.70 -12.65
CA GLY A 144 -7.50 -0.84 -11.78
C GLY A 144 -6.63 -0.03 -10.81
N TRP A 145 -5.56 -0.61 -10.26
CA TRP A 145 -4.66 0.09 -9.33
C TRP A 145 -3.88 1.21 -10.02
N LEU A 146 -3.30 0.93 -11.20
CA LEU A 146 -2.56 1.94 -11.96
C LEU A 146 -3.50 3.05 -12.42
N GLY A 147 -4.66 2.68 -12.93
CA GLY A 147 -5.67 3.62 -13.37
C GLY A 147 -6.14 4.55 -12.27
N LEU A 148 -6.41 3.99 -11.09
CA LEU A 148 -6.79 4.77 -9.90
C LEU A 148 -5.67 5.73 -9.47
N ALA A 149 -4.41 5.26 -9.42
CA ALA A 149 -3.27 6.10 -9.09
C ALA A 149 -3.09 7.23 -10.09
N GLY A 150 -3.10 6.93 -11.39
CA GLY A 150 -2.94 7.91 -12.46
C GLY A 150 -4.07 8.95 -12.47
N CYS A 151 -5.31 8.49 -12.36
CA CYS A 151 -6.49 9.35 -12.28
C CYS A 151 -6.46 10.29 -11.06
N LEU A 152 -6.11 9.79 -9.87
CA LEU A 152 -6.00 10.62 -8.66
C LEU A 152 -4.84 11.61 -8.75
N LEU A 153 -3.72 11.24 -9.36
CA LEU A 153 -2.62 12.17 -9.60
C LEU A 153 -3.00 13.27 -10.60
N SER A 154 -3.73 12.92 -11.66
CA SER A 154 -4.20 13.88 -12.67
C SER A 154 -5.28 14.82 -12.16
N ALA A 155 -6.15 14.34 -11.25
CA ALA A 155 -7.22 15.12 -10.65
C ALA A 155 -6.72 16.21 -9.66
N GLN A 156 -5.51 16.07 -9.11
CA GLN A 156 -5.00 17.02 -8.12
C GLN A 156 -4.67 18.38 -8.73
N PRO A 157 -4.93 19.47 -7.98
CA PRO A 157 -4.59 20.81 -8.42
C PRO A 157 -3.07 20.97 -8.59
N VAL A 158 -2.69 21.94 -9.41
CA VAL A 158 -1.29 22.34 -9.59
C VAL A 158 -0.74 22.86 -8.25
N ILE A 159 0.42 22.35 -7.85
CA ILE A 159 1.09 22.82 -6.63
C ILE A 159 1.63 24.21 -6.89
N THR A 160 1.08 25.19 -6.21
CA THR A 160 1.57 26.56 -6.10
C THR A 160 2.05 26.77 -4.67
N SER A 161 3.09 27.53 -4.47
CA SER A 161 3.79 27.66 -3.18
C SER A 161 2.95 28.15 -1.97
N THR A 162 1.72 28.55 -2.19
CA THR A 162 0.97 29.37 -1.22
C THR A 162 -0.40 28.82 -0.79
N ASP A 163 -0.95 27.74 -1.35
CA ASP A 163 -2.32 27.35 -1.07
C ASP A 163 -2.46 26.00 -0.38
N ASP A 164 -2.70 26.02 0.93
CA ASP A 164 -3.00 24.81 1.73
C ASP A 164 -4.51 24.47 1.78
N GLY A 165 -5.39 25.38 1.40
CA GLY A 165 -6.84 25.21 1.53
C GLY A 165 -7.43 24.06 0.72
N SER A 166 -6.93 23.85 -0.50
CA SER A 166 -7.41 22.79 -1.38
C SER A 166 -6.96 21.39 -0.91
N TYR A 167 -5.80 21.30 -0.28
CA TYR A 167 -5.23 20.02 0.18
C TYR A 167 -5.97 19.41 1.38
N GLY A 168 -6.61 20.23 2.20
CA GLY A 168 -7.42 19.74 3.33
C GLY A 168 -8.54 18.78 2.92
N LYS A 169 -9.13 18.98 1.73
CA LYS A 169 -10.14 18.05 1.18
C LYS A 169 -9.53 16.70 0.82
N TRP A 170 -8.37 16.69 0.18
CA TRP A 170 -7.64 15.47 -0.17
C TRP A 170 -7.19 14.67 1.06
N LEU A 171 -6.76 15.35 2.13
CA LEU A 171 -6.46 14.71 3.41
C LEU A 171 -7.70 14.05 4.03
N ARG A 172 -8.86 14.68 3.92
CA ARG A 172 -10.14 14.10 4.38
C ARG A 172 -10.50 12.88 3.55
N THR A 173 -10.35 12.93 2.23
CA THR A 173 -10.56 11.77 1.34
C THR A 173 -9.64 10.61 1.73
N ALA A 174 -8.36 10.86 2.00
CA ALA A 174 -7.44 9.81 2.45
C ALA A 174 -7.87 9.18 3.77
N LYS A 175 -8.40 9.97 4.74
CA LYS A 175 -8.95 9.42 5.99
C LYS A 175 -10.17 8.52 5.73
N VAL A 176 -11.08 8.94 4.85
CA VAL A 176 -12.25 8.12 4.45
C VAL A 176 -11.79 6.81 3.83
N LEU A 177 -10.79 6.85 2.93
CA LEU A 177 -10.19 5.63 2.35
C LEU A 177 -9.58 4.72 3.43
N GLY A 178 -8.92 5.29 4.44
CA GLY A 178 -8.37 4.53 5.56
C GLY A 178 -9.45 3.79 6.37
N TYR A 179 -10.53 4.47 6.72
CA TYR A 179 -11.67 3.82 7.40
C TYR A 179 -12.37 2.79 6.52
N ALA A 180 -12.60 3.11 5.24
CA ALA A 180 -13.20 2.19 4.27
C ALA A 180 -12.36 0.92 4.09
N SER A 181 -11.02 1.06 4.00
CA SER A 181 -10.10 -0.07 3.93
C SER A 181 -10.18 -0.97 5.17
N MET A 182 -10.19 -0.38 6.37
CA MET A 182 -10.28 -1.16 7.62
C MET A 182 -11.63 -1.87 7.75
N LEU A 183 -12.73 -1.19 7.42
CA LEU A 183 -14.06 -1.78 7.42
C LEU A 183 -14.18 -2.88 6.36
N GLY A 184 -13.69 -2.61 5.14
CA GLY A 184 -13.66 -3.58 4.06
C GLY A 184 -12.89 -4.84 4.42
N ALA A 185 -11.71 -4.69 5.04
CA ALA A 185 -10.91 -5.83 5.51
C ALA A 185 -11.67 -6.67 6.57
N ALA A 186 -12.32 -6.02 7.53
CA ALA A 186 -13.11 -6.72 8.55
C ALA A 186 -14.30 -7.46 7.95
N LEU A 187 -15.04 -6.82 7.02
CA LEU A 187 -16.17 -7.44 6.32
C LEU A 187 -15.71 -8.61 5.44
N SER A 188 -14.61 -8.44 4.71
CA SER A 188 -14.03 -9.46 3.85
C SER A 188 -13.57 -10.69 4.66
N ALA A 189 -12.83 -10.46 5.75
CA ALA A 189 -12.43 -11.53 6.66
C ALA A 189 -13.64 -12.24 7.31
N GLY A 190 -14.63 -11.48 7.74
CA GLY A 190 -15.87 -12.03 8.31
C GLY A 190 -16.67 -12.84 7.30
N PHE A 191 -16.79 -12.36 6.06
CA PHE A 191 -17.46 -13.09 4.99
C PHE A 191 -16.74 -14.40 4.64
N ASN A 192 -15.43 -14.36 4.47
CA ASN A 192 -14.61 -15.54 4.25
C ASN A 192 -14.76 -16.56 5.39
N LEU A 193 -14.65 -16.11 6.63
CA LEU A 193 -14.82 -16.96 7.81
C LEU A 193 -16.21 -17.59 7.87
N SER A 194 -17.27 -16.83 7.56
CA SER A 194 -18.64 -17.33 7.55
C SER A 194 -18.84 -18.47 6.54
N TRP A 195 -18.29 -18.35 5.34
CA TRP A 195 -18.34 -19.40 4.32
C TRP A 195 -17.54 -20.63 4.73
N ARG A 196 -16.36 -20.44 5.33
CA ARG A 196 -15.53 -21.54 5.81
C ARG A 196 -16.19 -22.31 6.95
N ILE A 197 -16.80 -21.62 7.91
CA ILE A 197 -17.54 -22.24 8.99
C ILE A 197 -18.76 -22.98 8.42
N ARG A 198 -19.54 -22.33 7.54
CA ARG A 198 -20.70 -22.97 6.90
C ARG A 198 -20.30 -24.24 6.16
N PHE A 199 -19.22 -24.19 5.39
CA PHE A 199 -18.67 -25.35 4.70
C PHE A 199 -18.22 -26.44 5.69
N ALA A 200 -17.50 -26.07 6.74
CA ALA A 200 -17.02 -27.00 7.76
C ALA A 200 -18.17 -27.67 8.56
N LEU A 201 -19.33 -27.02 8.66
CA LEU A 201 -20.49 -27.57 9.33
C LEU A 201 -21.40 -28.42 8.41
N GLN A 202 -21.20 -28.36 7.09
CA GLN A 202 -21.97 -29.22 6.18
C GLN A 202 -21.44 -30.65 6.26
N PRO A 203 -22.34 -31.65 6.51
CA PRO A 203 -21.91 -33.04 6.49
C PRO A 203 -21.44 -33.42 5.08
N ALA A 204 -20.19 -33.86 4.97
CA ALA A 204 -19.74 -34.43 3.71
C ALA A 204 -20.53 -35.70 3.39
N PRO A 205 -20.84 -35.97 2.11
CA PRO A 205 -21.51 -37.21 1.74
C PRO A 205 -20.74 -38.44 2.27
N GLY A 206 -21.30 -39.18 3.21
CA GLY A 206 -20.67 -40.36 3.82
C GLY A 206 -19.82 -40.12 5.08
N ALA A 207 -19.74 -38.89 5.60
CA ALA A 207 -18.99 -38.59 6.83
C ALA A 207 -19.96 -38.54 8.05
N SER A 208 -19.59 -39.27 9.10
CA SER A 208 -20.31 -39.30 10.38
C SER A 208 -19.93 -38.10 11.26
N GLY A 209 -20.46 -36.92 10.95
CA GLY A 209 -20.43 -35.78 11.88
C GLY A 209 -19.17 -34.86 11.82
N PHE A 210 -19.13 -33.91 12.74
CA PHE A 210 -18.07 -32.92 12.88
C PHE A 210 -16.75 -33.58 13.35
N GLY A 211 -15.70 -33.42 12.60
CA GLY A 211 -14.42 -34.11 12.81
C GLY A 211 -13.18 -33.20 12.76
N LYS A 212 -12.01 -33.82 12.79
CA LYS A 212 -10.71 -33.13 12.77
C LYS A 212 -10.55 -32.20 11.55
N GLN A 213 -11.06 -32.58 10.39
CA GLN A 213 -11.03 -31.75 9.18
C GLN A 213 -11.76 -30.44 9.37
N ASN A 214 -12.94 -30.47 9.97
CA ASN A 214 -13.76 -29.29 10.20
C ASN A 214 -13.05 -28.30 11.14
N ILE A 215 -12.45 -28.82 12.22
CA ILE A 215 -11.64 -28.02 13.15
C ILE A 215 -10.45 -27.40 12.45
N ALA A 216 -9.75 -28.15 11.62
CA ALA A 216 -8.60 -27.68 10.85
C ALA A 216 -8.97 -26.51 9.93
N VAL A 217 -10.07 -26.63 9.16
CA VAL A 217 -10.55 -25.55 8.29
C VAL A 217 -10.87 -24.27 9.06
N ILE A 218 -11.60 -24.41 10.16
CA ILE A 218 -11.99 -23.25 10.99
C ILE A 218 -10.75 -22.61 11.59
N THR A 219 -9.82 -23.41 12.16
CA THR A 219 -8.61 -22.91 12.78
C THR A 219 -7.74 -22.16 11.77
N THR A 220 -7.52 -22.74 10.59
CA THR A 220 -6.77 -22.08 9.51
C THR A 220 -7.46 -20.79 9.11
N ALA A 221 -8.77 -20.78 8.84
CA ALA A 221 -9.50 -19.58 8.44
C ALA A 221 -9.41 -18.45 9.49
N VAL A 222 -9.50 -18.78 10.77
CA VAL A 222 -9.38 -17.81 11.86
C VAL A 222 -7.97 -17.22 11.93
N VAL A 223 -6.93 -18.07 11.95
CA VAL A 223 -5.54 -17.62 12.07
C VAL A 223 -5.17 -16.71 10.89
N TYR A 224 -5.49 -17.14 9.70
CA TYR A 224 -5.17 -16.37 8.50
C TYR A 224 -5.96 -15.07 8.40
N GLY A 225 -7.26 -15.12 8.66
CA GLY A 225 -8.11 -13.94 8.67
C GLY A 225 -7.65 -12.90 9.70
N VAL A 226 -7.24 -13.34 10.90
CA VAL A 226 -6.72 -12.45 11.94
C VAL A 226 -5.39 -11.82 11.51
N VAL A 227 -4.42 -12.62 11.04
CA VAL A 227 -3.10 -12.12 10.60
C VAL A 227 -3.26 -11.09 9.48
N ALA A 228 -4.04 -11.40 8.46
CA ALA A 228 -4.28 -10.50 7.34
C ALA A 228 -5.00 -9.21 7.77
N THR A 229 -6.04 -9.32 8.59
CA THR A 229 -6.78 -8.16 9.10
C THR A 229 -5.89 -7.24 9.95
N VAL A 230 -5.04 -7.80 10.81
CA VAL A 230 -4.08 -7.02 11.61
C VAL A 230 -3.10 -6.27 10.70
N ALA A 231 -2.56 -6.91 9.66
CA ALA A 231 -1.67 -6.25 8.71
C ALA A 231 -2.35 -5.09 7.99
N VAL A 232 -3.60 -5.28 7.50
CA VAL A 232 -4.38 -4.20 6.87
C VAL A 232 -4.65 -3.07 7.84
N PHE A 233 -5.04 -3.37 9.08
CA PHE A 233 -5.34 -2.34 10.09
C PHE A 233 -4.09 -1.51 10.42
N VAL A 234 -2.94 -2.14 10.57
CA VAL A 234 -1.68 -1.44 10.84
C VAL A 234 -1.32 -0.50 9.67
N ALA A 235 -1.40 -0.99 8.44
CA ALA A 235 -1.08 -0.20 7.26
C ALA A 235 -2.11 0.91 7.00
N SER A 236 -3.41 0.60 7.07
CA SER A 236 -4.48 1.56 6.80
C SER A 236 -4.63 2.64 7.88
N ARG A 237 -4.16 2.37 9.10
CA ARG A 237 -4.05 3.39 10.15
C ARG A 237 -3.13 4.56 9.76
N TRP A 238 -2.17 4.33 8.85
CA TRP A 238 -1.29 5.41 8.37
C TRP A 238 -2.07 6.45 7.56
N LEU A 239 -3.12 6.05 6.86
CA LEU A 239 -3.98 6.94 6.07
C LEU A 239 -4.76 7.92 6.94
N LEU A 240 -5.02 7.55 8.20
CA LEU A 240 -5.79 8.38 9.14
C LEU A 240 -4.97 9.56 9.67
N LYS A 241 -3.63 9.47 9.61
CA LYS A 241 -2.72 10.48 10.15
C LYS A 241 -2.10 11.32 9.05
N ALA A 242 -2.14 12.65 9.22
CA ALA A 242 -1.68 13.61 8.23
C ALA A 242 -0.21 14.02 8.38
N THR A 243 0.52 13.48 9.37
CA THR A 243 1.93 13.83 9.60
C THR A 243 2.83 13.32 8.48
N LYS A 244 3.95 14.00 8.25
CA LYS A 244 4.85 13.73 7.12
C LYS A 244 5.38 12.29 7.09
N ASP A 245 5.69 11.73 8.25
CA ASP A 245 6.17 10.35 8.41
C ASP A 245 5.12 9.30 7.99
N PHE A 246 3.87 9.47 8.40
CA PHE A 246 2.79 8.58 7.97
C PHE A 246 2.48 8.72 6.47
N ARG A 247 2.52 9.95 5.94
CA ARG A 247 2.36 10.17 4.49
C ARG A 247 3.48 9.50 3.69
N LEU A 248 4.74 9.59 4.15
CA LEU A 248 5.88 8.91 3.52
C LEU A 248 5.71 7.38 3.54
N SER A 249 5.30 6.83 4.68
CA SER A 249 5.05 5.38 4.81
C SER A 249 3.94 4.91 3.87
N THR A 250 2.85 5.68 3.76
CA THR A 250 1.73 5.38 2.86
C THR A 250 2.15 5.46 1.39
N VAL A 251 2.93 6.49 1.01
CA VAL A 251 3.47 6.62 -0.35
C VAL A 251 4.38 5.44 -0.69
N ALA A 252 5.24 5.05 0.25
CA ALA A 252 6.12 3.90 0.06
C ALA A 252 5.32 2.61 -0.14
N LEU A 253 4.35 2.34 0.72
CA LEU A 253 3.53 1.12 0.64
C LEU A 253 2.70 1.09 -0.64
N GLY A 254 1.98 2.17 -0.96
CA GLY A 254 1.14 2.20 -2.17
C GLY A 254 1.96 2.13 -3.46
N ALA A 255 3.12 2.78 -3.53
CA ALA A 255 4.02 2.64 -4.67
C ALA A 255 4.58 1.21 -4.79
N SER A 256 4.96 0.60 -3.66
CA SER A 256 5.41 -0.81 -3.62
C SER A 256 4.30 -1.76 -4.06
N THR A 257 3.05 -1.49 -3.68
CA THR A 257 1.88 -2.28 -4.09
C THR A 257 1.65 -2.21 -5.61
N VAL A 258 1.73 -1.02 -6.20
CA VAL A 258 1.61 -0.85 -7.66
C VAL A 258 2.69 -1.67 -8.40
N VAL A 259 3.95 -1.55 -7.96
CA VAL A 259 5.05 -2.31 -8.56
C VAL A 259 4.86 -3.80 -8.36
N ALA A 260 4.46 -4.23 -7.17
CA ALA A 260 4.21 -5.63 -6.86
C ALA A 260 3.12 -6.23 -7.76
N GLY A 261 2.00 -5.54 -7.95
CA GLY A 261 0.93 -6.00 -8.83
C GLY A 261 1.37 -6.20 -10.28
N VAL A 262 2.18 -5.27 -10.80
CA VAL A 262 2.75 -5.39 -12.15
C VAL A 262 3.74 -6.57 -12.23
N VAL A 263 4.65 -6.68 -11.27
CA VAL A 263 5.66 -7.75 -11.25
C VAL A 263 5.00 -9.13 -11.13
N VAL A 264 4.05 -9.29 -10.22
CA VAL A 264 3.33 -10.57 -10.05
C VAL A 264 2.56 -10.94 -11.31
N TRP A 265 1.92 -9.98 -11.97
CA TRP A 265 1.23 -10.24 -13.23
C TRP A 265 2.17 -10.64 -14.38
N LEU A 266 3.37 -10.05 -14.44
CA LEU A 266 4.35 -10.38 -15.48
C LEU A 266 4.96 -11.78 -15.28
N LEU A 267 4.97 -12.29 -14.06
CA LEU A 267 5.46 -13.64 -13.77
C LEU A 267 4.41 -14.70 -14.16
N PRO A 268 4.79 -15.78 -14.84
CA PRO A 268 3.87 -16.87 -15.21
C PRO A 268 3.11 -17.43 -14.00
N VAL A 269 3.80 -17.60 -12.88
CA VAL A 269 3.23 -18.09 -11.60
C VAL A 269 2.12 -17.18 -11.09
N GLY A 270 2.26 -15.86 -11.24
CA GLY A 270 1.25 -14.89 -10.79
C GLY A 270 -0.04 -14.91 -11.61
N ARG A 271 0.00 -15.44 -12.84
CA ARG A 271 -1.19 -15.56 -13.70
C ARG A 271 -2.02 -16.81 -13.40
N GLU A 272 -1.37 -17.85 -12.86
CA GLU A 272 -2.03 -19.11 -12.49
C GLU A 272 -2.66 -19.06 -11.09
N ILE A 273 -2.29 -18.04 -10.30
CA ILE A 273 -2.77 -17.83 -8.94
C ILE A 273 -3.72 -16.64 -8.97
N ASP A 274 -4.84 -16.73 -8.28
CA ASP A 274 -5.75 -15.61 -8.00
C ASP A 274 -5.08 -14.56 -7.10
N ALA A 275 -3.99 -13.95 -7.60
CA ALA A 275 -3.06 -13.17 -6.82
C ALA A 275 -3.58 -11.77 -6.44
N PHE A 276 -4.76 -11.37 -6.92
CA PHE A 276 -5.29 -10.02 -6.75
C PHE A 276 -6.35 -9.89 -5.67
N HIS A 277 -6.68 -10.97 -5.00
CA HIS A 277 -7.51 -10.91 -3.80
C HIS A 277 -6.93 -9.95 -2.77
N GLY A 278 -7.78 -9.33 -1.99
CA GLY A 278 -7.33 -8.55 -0.85
C GLY A 278 -6.52 -9.40 0.12
N ILE A 279 -5.64 -8.74 0.86
CA ILE A 279 -4.74 -9.44 1.81
C ILE A 279 -5.49 -10.15 2.94
N ALA A 280 -6.74 -9.75 3.24
CA ALA A 280 -7.60 -10.44 4.19
C ALA A 280 -8.09 -11.80 3.70
N GLN A 281 -7.66 -12.21 2.50
CA GLN A 281 -8.13 -13.41 1.85
C GLN A 281 -7.03 -14.33 1.43
N ASN A 282 -7.31 -15.53 1.67
CA ASN A 282 -6.41 -16.62 1.59
C ASN A 282 -6.83 -17.71 0.64
N THR A 283 -7.99 -17.56 0.06
CA THR A 283 -8.60 -18.54 -0.82
C THR A 283 -9.54 -17.87 -1.76
N SER A 284 -9.96 -18.60 -2.79
CA SER A 284 -10.93 -18.21 -3.81
C SER A 284 -12.29 -17.74 -3.29
N THR A 285 -12.47 -17.48 -2.00
CA THR A 285 -13.81 -17.30 -1.45
C THR A 285 -14.23 -15.87 -1.26
N ALA A 286 -13.40 -14.88 -1.22
CA ALA A 286 -13.86 -13.52 -1.06
C ALA A 286 -12.76 -12.46 -1.12
N GLY A 287 -12.94 -11.31 -1.74
CA GLY A 287 -12.17 -10.12 -1.69
C GLY A 287 -12.08 -9.37 -2.96
N VAL A 288 -12.30 -8.13 -2.76
CA VAL A 288 -12.31 -7.21 -3.89
C VAL A 288 -10.99 -6.45 -4.06
N GLY A 289 -10.03 -6.61 -3.14
CA GLY A 289 -8.72 -5.97 -3.18
C GLY A 289 -8.70 -4.52 -2.70
N TYR A 290 -9.85 -3.86 -2.59
CA TYR A 290 -9.90 -2.45 -2.17
C TYR A 290 -9.59 -2.24 -0.68
N GLU A 291 -9.81 -3.24 0.13
CA GLU A 291 -9.59 -3.23 1.58
C GLU A 291 -8.12 -3.10 1.97
N GLY A 292 -7.23 -3.21 1.01
CA GLY A 292 -5.80 -2.99 1.20
C GLY A 292 -5.20 -2.29 -0.01
N TYR A 293 -4.99 -3.02 -1.07
CA TYR A 293 -4.20 -2.57 -2.21
C TYR A 293 -4.72 -1.29 -2.85
N LEU A 294 -6.00 -1.22 -3.22
CA LEU A 294 -6.59 -0.04 -3.83
C LEU A 294 -6.56 1.18 -2.91
N ALA A 295 -6.86 0.98 -1.62
CA ALA A 295 -6.87 2.08 -0.66
C ALA A 295 -5.47 2.65 -0.44
N TRP A 296 -4.44 1.80 -0.35
CA TRP A 296 -3.05 2.24 -0.19
C TRP A 296 -2.53 2.94 -1.43
N VAL A 297 -2.85 2.42 -2.62
CA VAL A 297 -2.48 3.04 -3.90
C VAL A 297 -3.17 4.40 -4.06
N ALA A 298 -4.46 4.50 -3.78
CA ALA A 298 -5.21 5.75 -3.82
C ALA A 298 -4.64 6.79 -2.84
N ALA A 299 -4.39 6.40 -1.59
CA ALA A 299 -3.84 7.29 -0.58
C ALA A 299 -2.39 7.71 -0.92
N ALA A 300 -1.58 6.81 -1.48
CA ALA A 300 -0.25 7.14 -1.96
C ALA A 300 -0.29 8.18 -3.07
N ALA A 301 -1.18 8.04 -4.05
CA ALA A 301 -1.39 9.01 -5.10
C ALA A 301 -1.82 10.38 -4.55
N ILE A 302 -2.67 10.41 -3.51
CA ILE A 302 -3.09 11.64 -2.83
C ILE A 302 -1.90 12.30 -2.11
N PHE A 303 -1.08 11.54 -1.38
CA PHE A 303 -0.03 12.08 -0.54
C PHE A 303 1.26 12.42 -1.28
N ALA A 304 1.62 11.65 -2.33
CA ALA A 304 2.91 11.75 -2.99
C ALA A 304 3.25 13.16 -3.48
N PRO A 305 2.37 13.92 -4.17
CA PRO A 305 2.76 15.17 -4.79
C PRO A 305 3.29 16.19 -3.78
N ARG A 306 2.62 16.39 -2.66
CA ARG A 306 3.06 17.36 -1.65
C ARG A 306 4.16 16.82 -0.75
N THR A 307 4.08 15.56 -0.34
CA THR A 307 5.06 14.97 0.58
C THR A 307 6.46 14.90 -0.02
N LEU A 308 6.55 14.62 -1.34
CA LEU A 308 7.82 14.53 -2.04
C LEU A 308 8.33 15.88 -2.56
N PHE A 309 7.43 16.86 -2.74
CA PHE A 309 7.78 18.22 -3.16
C PHE A 309 8.50 19.02 -2.06
N GLU A 310 8.16 18.81 -0.80
CA GLU A 310 8.75 19.53 0.32
C GLU A 310 10.28 19.43 0.35
N PRO A 311 11.02 20.54 0.54
CA PRO A 311 12.47 20.52 0.50
C PRO A 311 13.07 19.69 1.64
N ARG A 312 13.99 18.77 1.29
CA ARG A 312 14.67 17.84 2.23
C ARG A 312 15.87 18.53 2.89
N ARG A 313 15.68 19.47 3.82
CA ARG A 313 16.83 20.25 4.32
C ARG A 313 16.88 20.43 5.85
N THR A 314 15.96 19.89 6.59
CA THR A 314 15.84 20.15 8.04
C THR A 314 16.06 18.89 8.86
N ALA A 315 16.45 19.06 10.13
CA ALA A 315 16.50 17.95 11.09
C ALA A 315 15.12 17.29 11.29
N ALA A 316 14.04 18.05 11.11
CA ALA A 316 12.68 17.53 11.13
C ALA A 316 12.43 16.54 9.99
N ASP A 317 13.00 16.76 8.80
CA ASP A 317 12.90 15.83 7.67
C ASP A 317 13.62 14.52 7.96
N GLU A 318 14.82 14.57 8.54
CA GLU A 318 15.55 13.36 8.96
C GLU A 318 14.69 12.52 9.92
N ASN A 319 14.07 13.17 10.92
CA ASN A 319 13.21 12.48 11.87
C ASN A 319 11.97 11.89 11.20
N ALA A 320 11.34 12.59 10.25
CA ALA A 320 10.19 12.08 9.51
C ALA A 320 10.54 10.83 8.68
N TRP A 321 11.69 10.84 7.97
CA TRP A 321 12.16 9.67 7.21
C TRP A 321 12.46 8.47 8.11
N ARG A 322 13.07 8.69 9.28
CA ARG A 322 13.33 7.64 10.27
C ARG A 322 12.05 7.08 10.86
N SER A 323 11.11 7.95 11.19
CA SER A 323 9.79 7.53 11.70
C SER A 323 9.04 6.73 10.64
N ALA A 324 9.07 7.16 9.36
CA ALA A 324 8.49 6.41 8.26
C ALA A 324 9.11 5.02 8.09
N ALA A 325 10.43 4.92 8.14
CA ALA A 325 11.13 3.63 8.11
C ALA A 325 10.70 2.72 9.27
N ARG A 326 10.55 3.28 10.49
CA ARG A 326 10.07 2.52 11.67
C ARG A 326 8.63 2.01 11.51
N HIS A 327 7.76 2.75 10.80
CA HIS A 327 6.41 2.28 10.46
C HIS A 327 6.47 1.09 9.49
N GLY A 328 7.28 1.19 8.44
CA GLY A 328 7.48 0.09 7.50
C GLY A 328 8.06 -1.17 8.16
N LEU A 329 9.08 -1.00 9.03
CA LEU A 329 9.66 -2.11 9.81
C LEU A 329 8.63 -2.80 10.70
N LEU A 330 7.70 -2.03 11.30
CA LEU A 330 6.63 -2.63 12.10
C LEU A 330 5.71 -3.51 11.26
N LEU A 331 5.32 -3.04 10.08
CA LEU A 331 4.46 -3.81 9.19
C LEU A 331 5.14 -5.08 8.72
N ILE A 332 6.42 -5.00 8.32
CA ILE A 332 7.22 -6.19 7.93
C ILE A 332 7.30 -7.18 9.10
N ALA A 333 7.61 -6.70 10.32
CA ALA A 333 7.72 -7.57 11.49
C ALA A 333 6.38 -8.26 11.82
N ILE A 334 5.26 -7.53 11.80
CA ILE A 334 3.93 -8.09 12.06
C ILE A 334 3.57 -9.13 11.01
N TRP A 335 3.81 -8.84 9.72
CA TRP A 335 3.51 -9.80 8.67
C TRP A 335 4.38 -11.06 8.76
N CYS A 336 5.69 -10.91 8.94
CA CYS A 336 6.59 -12.05 9.05
C CYS A 336 6.27 -12.93 10.27
N LEU A 337 5.97 -12.34 11.45
CA LEU A 337 5.53 -13.12 12.61
C LEU A 337 4.18 -13.80 12.37
N GLY A 338 3.25 -13.09 11.72
CA GLY A 338 1.98 -13.66 11.30
C GLY A 338 2.16 -14.82 10.32
N SER A 339 3.08 -14.67 9.35
CA SER A 339 3.41 -15.72 8.40
C SER A 339 4.01 -16.97 9.09
N VAL A 340 4.88 -16.78 10.07
CA VAL A 340 5.36 -17.90 10.91
C VAL A 340 4.18 -18.61 11.59
N LEU A 341 3.24 -17.86 12.18
CA LEU A 341 2.06 -18.43 12.82
C LEU A 341 1.18 -19.20 11.82
N MET A 342 0.93 -18.64 10.63
CA MET A 342 0.18 -19.32 9.57
C MET A 342 0.85 -20.64 9.17
N ARG A 343 2.16 -20.65 8.96
CA ARG A 343 2.92 -21.86 8.59
C ARG A 343 2.93 -22.91 9.68
N LEU A 344 3.04 -22.52 10.96
CA LEU A 344 2.92 -23.44 12.08
C LEU A 344 1.52 -24.04 12.18
N THR A 345 0.49 -23.28 11.86
CA THR A 345 -0.89 -23.77 11.77
C THR A 345 -1.02 -24.83 10.67
N ASP A 346 -0.49 -24.56 9.47
CA ASP A 346 -0.52 -25.49 8.36
C ASP A 346 0.26 -26.79 8.67
N LEU A 347 1.43 -26.66 9.30
CA LEU A 347 2.18 -27.81 9.77
C LEU A 347 1.38 -28.66 10.77
N GLY A 348 0.70 -28.00 11.73
CA GLY A 348 -0.15 -28.68 12.69
C GLY A 348 -1.31 -29.41 12.01
N VAL A 349 -1.97 -28.76 11.06
CA VAL A 349 -3.07 -29.36 10.27
C VAL A 349 -2.56 -30.52 9.44
N ALA A 350 -1.42 -30.37 8.75
CA ALA A 350 -0.84 -31.44 7.94
C ALA A 350 -0.48 -32.68 8.77
N VAL A 351 0.03 -32.48 10.00
CA VAL A 351 0.34 -33.59 10.93
C VAL A 351 -0.93 -34.27 11.41
N VAL A 352 -1.96 -33.50 11.82
CA VAL A 352 -3.21 -34.03 12.37
C VAL A 352 -4.03 -34.78 11.32
N LEU A 353 -4.01 -34.31 10.07
CA LEU A 353 -4.76 -34.89 8.95
C LEU A 353 -3.93 -35.83 8.09
N ASN A 354 -2.66 -36.04 8.43
CA ASN A 354 -1.74 -36.92 7.71
C ASN A 354 -1.62 -36.58 6.21
N TYR A 355 -1.59 -35.29 5.87
CA TYR A 355 -1.41 -34.85 4.47
C TYR A 355 0.01 -35.12 3.97
N PRO A 356 0.17 -35.53 2.69
CA PRO A 356 1.47 -35.68 2.05
C PRO A 356 2.06 -34.28 1.76
N PHE A 357 2.77 -33.74 2.71
CA PHE A 357 3.19 -32.34 2.70
C PHE A 357 4.68 -32.23 3.08
N SER A 358 5.44 -31.43 2.34
CA SER A 358 6.83 -31.17 2.68
C SER A 358 6.93 -30.26 3.92
N ARG A 359 7.24 -30.88 5.05
CA ARG A 359 7.46 -30.14 6.31
C ARG A 359 8.67 -29.22 6.22
N TYR A 360 9.68 -29.62 5.43
CA TYR A 360 10.92 -28.87 5.27
C TYR A 360 10.71 -27.54 4.58
N ASP A 361 9.87 -27.48 3.57
CA ASP A 361 9.60 -26.26 2.81
C ASP A 361 8.95 -25.19 3.69
N SER A 362 7.95 -25.59 4.48
CA SER A 362 7.31 -24.68 5.43
C SER A 362 8.23 -24.22 6.55
N MET A 363 9.08 -25.14 7.06
CA MET A 363 10.06 -24.77 8.09
C MET A 363 11.12 -23.82 7.55
N THR A 364 11.61 -24.03 6.33
CA THR A 364 12.57 -23.14 5.66
C THR A 364 11.99 -21.73 5.51
N LEU A 365 10.77 -21.61 5.01
CA LEU A 365 10.12 -20.32 4.84
C LEU A 365 9.78 -19.67 6.17
N ALA A 366 9.36 -20.43 7.19
CA ALA A 366 9.17 -19.91 8.54
C ALA A 366 10.48 -19.39 9.14
N ALA A 367 11.62 -20.04 8.87
CA ALA A 367 12.92 -19.54 9.31
C ALA A 367 13.29 -18.21 8.64
N PHE A 368 13.08 -18.06 7.32
CA PHE A 368 13.26 -16.79 6.62
C PHE A 368 12.38 -15.69 7.22
N ASP A 369 11.11 -15.98 7.48
CA ASP A 369 10.18 -15.03 8.10
C ASP A 369 10.62 -14.64 9.51
N LEU A 370 11.05 -15.60 10.32
CA LEU A 370 11.50 -15.33 11.69
C LEU A 370 12.76 -14.47 11.71
N ILE A 371 13.76 -14.79 10.89
CA ILE A 371 15.00 -14.00 10.77
C ILE A 371 14.68 -12.57 10.31
N THR A 372 13.80 -12.45 9.32
CA THR A 372 13.36 -11.14 8.80
C THR A 372 12.62 -10.34 9.87
N ALA A 373 11.74 -10.97 10.65
CA ALA A 373 11.02 -10.33 11.76
C ALA A 373 11.98 -9.84 12.86
N VAL A 374 12.92 -10.68 13.28
CA VAL A 374 13.92 -10.34 14.31
C VAL A 374 14.75 -9.15 13.83
N LEU A 375 15.24 -9.17 12.60
CA LEU A 375 16.01 -8.06 12.02
C LEU A 375 15.19 -6.78 11.92
N ALA A 376 13.92 -6.88 11.50
CA ALA A 376 13.02 -5.73 11.41
C ALA A 376 12.72 -5.12 12.78
N ILE A 377 12.47 -5.94 13.81
CA ILE A 377 12.25 -5.48 15.18
C ILE A 377 13.51 -4.82 15.72
N TRP A 378 14.67 -5.45 15.56
CA TRP A 378 15.94 -4.92 16.01
C TRP A 378 16.25 -3.55 15.38
N LEU A 379 16.11 -3.44 14.04
CA LEU A 379 16.26 -2.17 13.32
C LEU A 379 15.27 -1.12 13.83
N ARG A 380 14.01 -1.48 14.03
CA ARG A 380 12.98 -0.57 14.52
C ARG A 380 13.32 0.04 15.88
N VAL A 381 13.78 -0.77 16.82
CA VAL A 381 14.18 -0.33 18.16
C VAL A 381 15.38 0.60 18.07
N ASN A 382 16.39 0.21 17.31
CA ASN A 382 17.64 0.95 17.21
C ASN A 382 17.54 2.23 16.37
N LEU A 383 16.60 2.32 15.41
CA LEU A 383 16.30 3.56 14.71
C LEU A 383 15.63 4.63 15.58
N ALA A 384 15.10 4.27 16.74
CA ALA A 384 14.59 5.23 17.73
C ALA A 384 15.74 6.04 18.36
N GLY A 385 16.88 5.40 18.62
CA GLY A 385 18.09 6.02 19.13
C GLY A 385 18.91 6.67 18.01
N LYS A 386 19.80 7.60 18.39
CA LYS A 386 20.78 8.23 17.47
C LYS A 386 22.17 7.60 17.58
N SER A 387 22.30 6.50 18.29
CA SER A 387 23.59 5.89 18.66
C SER A 387 24.27 5.12 17.53
N LEU A 388 23.48 4.53 16.60
CA LEU A 388 24.05 3.68 15.57
C LEU A 388 24.70 4.47 14.41
N PRO A 389 25.82 3.97 13.90
CA PRO A 389 26.47 4.53 12.73
C PRO A 389 25.60 4.31 11.48
N THR A 390 25.53 5.33 10.62
CA THR A 390 24.70 5.31 9.41
C THR A 390 25.03 4.15 8.48
N ARG A 391 26.32 3.79 8.39
CA ARG A 391 26.78 2.66 7.54
C ARG A 391 26.15 1.34 8.00
N LEU A 392 26.10 1.11 9.31
CA LEU A 392 25.49 -0.11 9.87
C LEU A 392 23.97 -0.16 9.59
N ILE A 393 23.28 0.97 9.79
CA ILE A 393 21.84 1.07 9.47
C ILE A 393 21.60 0.77 7.99
N SER A 394 22.40 1.34 7.08
CA SER A 394 22.25 1.09 5.64
C SER A 394 22.56 -0.37 5.28
N ALA A 395 23.63 -0.96 5.84
CA ALA A 395 23.97 -2.37 5.60
C ALA A 395 22.85 -3.32 6.06
N LEU A 396 22.35 -3.14 7.29
CA LEU A 396 21.29 -3.98 7.82
C LEU A 396 19.94 -3.78 7.13
N SER A 397 19.66 -2.54 6.67
CA SER A 397 18.46 -2.30 5.83
C SER A 397 18.60 -2.95 4.45
N GLY A 398 19.82 -2.99 3.89
CA GLY A 398 20.12 -3.75 2.69
C GLY A 398 19.96 -5.26 2.90
N SER A 399 20.47 -5.80 4.01
CA SER A 399 20.26 -7.21 4.37
C SER A 399 18.78 -7.54 4.55
N LEU A 400 17.98 -6.64 5.16
CA LEU A 400 16.52 -6.82 5.26
C LEU A 400 15.87 -6.91 3.88
N PHE A 401 16.23 -6.02 2.96
CA PHE A 401 15.74 -6.05 1.58
C PHE A 401 16.13 -7.36 0.89
N THR A 402 17.39 -7.80 1.01
CA THR A 402 17.85 -9.09 0.43
C THR A 402 17.08 -10.27 1.01
N LEU A 403 16.83 -10.30 2.32
CA LEU A 403 16.06 -11.36 2.97
C LEU A 403 14.61 -11.41 2.47
N THR A 404 13.95 -10.25 2.34
CA THR A 404 12.57 -10.21 1.83
C THR A 404 12.49 -10.69 0.38
N VAL A 405 13.44 -10.31 -0.48
CA VAL A 405 13.50 -10.79 -1.86
C VAL A 405 13.82 -12.29 -1.92
N ALA A 406 14.83 -12.75 -1.16
CA ALA A 406 15.20 -14.16 -1.11
C ALA A 406 14.02 -15.04 -0.65
N ARG A 407 13.25 -14.57 0.36
CA ARG A 407 12.05 -15.26 0.81
C ARG A 407 11.02 -15.45 -0.31
N VAL A 408 10.77 -14.42 -1.11
CA VAL A 408 9.84 -14.52 -2.26
C VAL A 408 10.38 -15.50 -3.31
N ILE A 409 11.66 -15.42 -3.65
CA ILE A 409 12.29 -16.33 -4.62
C ILE A 409 12.20 -17.77 -4.14
N VAL A 410 12.61 -18.05 -2.89
CA VAL A 410 12.54 -19.40 -2.31
C VAL A 410 11.09 -19.86 -2.24
N GLY A 411 10.14 -18.99 -1.88
CA GLY A 411 8.73 -19.31 -1.88
C GLY A 411 8.22 -19.75 -3.26
N VAL A 412 8.59 -19.04 -4.32
CA VAL A 412 8.24 -19.40 -5.70
C VAL A 412 8.89 -20.73 -6.12
N MET A 413 10.14 -20.96 -5.70
CA MET A 413 10.86 -22.20 -6.04
C MET A 413 10.29 -23.43 -5.34
N LEU A 414 9.84 -23.27 -4.09
CA LEU A 414 9.27 -24.34 -3.27
C LEU A 414 7.75 -24.52 -3.47
N ALA A 415 7.09 -23.58 -4.20
CA ALA A 415 5.66 -23.69 -4.47
C ALA A 415 5.34 -25.03 -5.17
N PRO A 416 4.40 -25.83 -4.65
CA PRO A 416 4.03 -27.09 -5.27
C PRO A 416 3.47 -26.85 -6.66
N ARG A 417 4.12 -27.39 -7.67
CA ARG A 417 3.65 -27.37 -9.07
C ARG A 417 2.80 -28.59 -9.30
N PHE A 418 1.53 -28.54 -8.98
CA PHE A 418 0.62 -29.63 -9.31
C PHE A 418 0.30 -29.57 -10.81
N ALA A 419 0.83 -30.54 -11.56
CA ALA A 419 0.58 -30.66 -13.00
C ALA A 419 -0.86 -31.05 -13.35
N SER A 420 -1.68 -31.44 -12.37
CA SER A 420 -3.10 -31.75 -12.53
C SER A 420 -3.81 -31.64 -11.20
N ALA A 421 -4.84 -30.81 -11.14
CA ALA A 421 -5.77 -30.82 -10.03
C ALA A 421 -6.45 -32.20 -9.98
N SER A 422 -6.20 -32.95 -8.93
CA SER A 422 -6.91 -34.20 -8.70
C SER A 422 -8.41 -33.88 -8.54
N PRO A 423 -9.33 -34.53 -9.27
CA PRO A 423 -10.77 -34.23 -9.19
C PRO A 423 -11.36 -34.38 -7.79
N SER A 424 -10.64 -35.02 -6.87
CA SER A 424 -11.02 -35.23 -5.48
C SER A 424 -10.55 -34.13 -4.53
N GLN A 425 -9.74 -33.17 -4.98
CA GLN A 425 -9.35 -32.05 -4.12
C GLN A 425 -10.49 -31.04 -4.04
N ASN A 426 -11.01 -30.90 -2.83
CA ASN A 426 -12.02 -29.90 -2.52
C ASN A 426 -11.47 -28.49 -2.81
N PRO A 427 -12.13 -27.67 -3.66
CA PRO A 427 -11.66 -26.33 -4.01
C PRO A 427 -11.40 -25.43 -2.81
N VAL A 428 -12.05 -25.70 -1.67
CA VAL A 428 -11.84 -24.95 -0.41
C VAL A 428 -10.48 -25.27 0.24
N TYR A 429 -9.85 -26.40 -0.09
CA TYR A 429 -8.57 -26.82 0.45
C TYR A 429 -7.43 -26.79 -0.59
N GLY A 430 -7.75 -26.60 -1.87
CA GLY A 430 -6.75 -26.61 -2.94
C GLY A 430 -5.91 -25.35 -2.98
N ASN A 431 -4.61 -25.49 -3.11
CA ASN A 431 -3.63 -24.45 -3.41
C ASN A 431 -3.31 -23.41 -2.34
N ASP A 432 -3.83 -23.52 -1.13
CA ASP A 432 -3.65 -22.50 -0.08
C ASP A 432 -2.18 -22.14 0.19
N LEU A 433 -1.29 -23.09 0.15
CA LEU A 433 0.14 -22.88 0.39
C LEU A 433 0.85 -22.18 -0.76
N ALA A 434 0.57 -22.53 -2.00
CA ALA A 434 1.19 -21.90 -3.16
C ALA A 434 0.74 -20.43 -3.27
N GLN A 435 -0.53 -20.13 -3.00
CA GLN A 435 -1.09 -18.78 -3.02
C GLN A 435 -0.48 -17.88 -1.94
N GLN A 436 -0.18 -18.43 -0.78
CA GLN A 436 0.38 -17.68 0.34
C GLN A 436 1.86 -17.35 0.18
N ILE A 437 2.58 -18.20 -0.54
CA ILE A 437 4.02 -18.05 -0.74
C ILE A 437 4.35 -16.90 -1.69
N THR A 438 3.44 -16.55 -2.58
CA THR A 438 3.64 -15.56 -3.65
C THR A 438 2.58 -14.48 -3.68
N SER A 439 2.04 -14.10 -2.54
CA SER A 439 1.04 -13.04 -2.48
C SER A 439 1.63 -11.72 -2.99
N VAL A 440 0.80 -10.91 -3.64
CA VAL A 440 1.18 -9.55 -4.03
C VAL A 440 1.70 -8.76 -2.83
N PHE A 441 1.21 -9.05 -1.65
CA PHE A 441 1.64 -8.38 -0.43
C PHE A 441 3.09 -8.71 -0.05
N ASP A 442 3.55 -9.94 -0.22
CA ASP A 442 4.95 -10.31 0.04
C ASP A 442 5.89 -9.54 -0.89
N VAL A 443 5.53 -9.40 -2.16
CA VAL A 443 6.30 -8.60 -3.12
C VAL A 443 6.23 -7.10 -2.78
N ALA A 444 5.08 -6.60 -2.31
CA ALA A 444 4.96 -5.22 -1.85
C ALA A 444 5.83 -4.94 -0.62
N LEU A 445 6.00 -5.90 0.28
CA LEU A 445 6.93 -5.77 1.41
C LEU A 445 8.40 -5.72 0.97
N CYS A 446 8.78 -6.39 -0.13
CA CYS A 446 10.11 -6.21 -0.73
C CYS A 446 10.32 -4.74 -1.17
N GLY A 447 9.33 -4.14 -1.85
CA GLY A 447 9.36 -2.73 -2.22
C GLY A 447 9.43 -1.80 -1.00
N LEU A 448 8.70 -2.12 0.08
CA LEU A 448 8.76 -1.37 1.33
C LEU A 448 10.13 -1.50 2.02
N ALA A 449 10.75 -2.68 1.99
CA ALA A 449 12.11 -2.89 2.50
C ALA A 449 13.14 -2.09 1.68
N LEU A 450 12.99 -2.04 0.35
CA LEU A 450 13.79 -1.17 -0.52
C LEU A 450 13.62 0.30 -0.16
N PHE A 451 12.38 0.76 0.11
CA PHE A 451 12.14 2.11 0.59
C PHE A 451 12.88 2.41 1.90
N ILE A 452 12.87 1.47 2.85
CA ILE A 452 13.58 1.60 4.14
C ILE A 452 15.09 1.73 3.89
N PHE A 453 15.64 0.93 3.02
CA PHE A 453 17.05 1.01 2.60
C PHE A 453 17.39 2.36 1.97
N CYS A 454 16.59 2.85 1.03
CA CYS A 454 16.74 4.18 0.44
C CYS A 454 16.61 5.30 1.49
N ALA A 455 15.66 5.17 2.43
CA ALA A 455 15.50 6.12 3.53
C ALA A 455 16.73 6.17 4.44
N ALA A 456 17.35 5.02 4.71
CA ALA A 456 18.61 4.94 5.48
C ALA A 456 19.75 5.69 4.78
N ILE A 457 19.90 5.55 3.48
CA ILE A 457 20.89 6.27 2.67
C ILE A 457 20.62 7.78 2.69
N ILE A 458 19.36 8.19 2.47
CA ILE A 458 18.96 9.60 2.45
C ILE A 458 19.23 10.26 3.80
N THR A 459 18.86 9.61 4.89
CA THR A 459 19.09 10.14 6.25
C THR A 459 20.57 10.23 6.58
N GLY A 460 21.39 9.30 6.11
CA GLY A 460 22.84 9.35 6.21
C GLY A 460 23.47 10.55 5.51
N GLN A 461 23.05 10.84 4.29
CA GLN A 461 23.51 12.01 3.53
C GLN A 461 23.08 13.34 4.18
N LEU A 462 21.84 13.40 4.72
CA LEU A 462 21.36 14.60 5.44
C LEU A 462 22.19 14.88 6.68
N ARG A 463 22.55 13.86 7.47
CA ARG A 463 23.44 14.01 8.63
C ARG A 463 24.82 14.51 8.24
N GLY A 464 25.43 13.96 7.21
CA GLY A 464 26.73 14.40 6.70
C GLY A 464 26.74 15.89 6.37
N ARG A 465 25.75 16.37 5.62
CA ARG A 465 25.57 17.77 5.24
C ARG A 465 25.33 18.71 6.42
N LEU A 466 24.55 18.29 7.41
CA LEU A 466 24.31 19.08 8.62
C LEU A 466 25.58 19.22 9.49
N ARG A 467 26.38 18.14 9.55
CA ARG A 467 27.69 18.17 10.25
C ARG A 467 28.69 19.12 9.58
N GLN A 468 28.80 19.09 8.25
CA GLN A 468 29.66 20.00 7.50
C GLN A 468 29.29 21.46 7.70
N ARG A 469 27.98 21.80 7.68
CA ARG A 469 27.50 23.18 7.93
C ARG A 469 27.81 23.69 9.34
N ARG A 470 27.82 22.80 10.35
CA ARG A 470 28.22 23.17 11.71
C ARG A 470 29.71 23.43 11.85
N MET A 471 30.54 22.67 11.14
CA MET A 471 32.01 22.85 11.14
C MET A 471 32.46 24.09 10.36
N GLY A 472 31.78 24.45 9.28
CA GLY A 472 32.08 25.64 8.49
C GLY A 472 31.52 26.95 9.08
N ARG A 473 30.84 26.92 10.22
CA ARG A 473 30.35 28.09 10.99
C ARG A 473 31.16 28.34 12.26
N ARG A 474 32.11 27.47 12.59
CA ARG A 474 33.16 27.67 13.60
C ARG A 474 34.43 28.15 12.96
#